data_2d5149f64b9360cd48715e4d391d58cf
#
_entry.id   2d5149f64b9360cd48715e4d391d58cf
#
_cell.length_a   1.000
_cell.length_b   1.000
_cell.length_c   1.000
_cell.angle_alpha   90.00
_cell.angle_beta   90.00
_cell.angle_gamma   90.00
#
_symmetry.space_group_name_H-M   'P 1'
#
loop_
_entity.id
_entity.type
_entity.pdbx_description
1 polymer ?
#
loop_
_entity_poly.entity_id
_entity_poly.type
_entity_poly.pdbx_seq_one_letter_code
_entity_poly.pdbx_strand_id
1 'polypeptide(L)'
;MTEVETPADMDALVGRPLGTSAWLTVTQEMIDRFADATGDHQWIHVDPARAAREMPGGKTIAHGFLTLSLLPRLAQDIYRIRSRTRGINYGSNKVRFTHPVQEGARVRLHLTLVASEKVEGGRRLTTASTVEIEGEARPALVAETIALVFG
;
A
#
# COMPACT_ATOMS: atom_id res chain seq x y z
N MET A 1 5.64 -6.11 15.37
CA MET A 1 4.23 -6.04 14.96
C MET A 1 3.39 -5.49 16.09
N THR A 2 2.54 -4.52 15.79
CA THR A 2 1.58 -3.96 16.75
C THR A 2 0.33 -4.87 16.80
N GLU A 3 -0.01 -5.39 17.96
CA GLU A 3 -1.21 -6.24 18.13
C GLU A 3 -2.17 -5.62 19.15
N VAL A 4 -3.43 -5.65 18.79
CA VAL A 4 -4.55 -5.26 19.69
C VAL A 4 -5.63 -6.34 19.66
N GLU A 5 -6.46 -6.39 20.67
CA GLU A 5 -7.51 -7.41 20.76
C GLU A 5 -8.72 -7.05 19.90
N THR A 6 -9.21 -5.83 20.01
CA THR A 6 -10.45 -5.39 19.35
C THR A 6 -10.21 -4.16 18.46
N PRO A 7 -11.13 -3.88 17.50
CA PRO A 7 -11.07 -2.63 16.75
C PRO A 7 -11.07 -1.37 17.63
N ALA A 8 -11.78 -1.41 18.77
CA ALA A 8 -11.84 -0.31 19.72
C ALA A 8 -10.48 0.03 20.34
N ASP A 9 -9.61 -0.95 20.52
CA ASP A 9 -8.29 -0.74 21.09
C ASP A 9 -7.38 0.11 20.20
N MET A 10 -7.71 0.22 18.90
CA MET A 10 -7.00 1.11 17.99
C MET A 10 -7.11 2.59 18.41
N ASP A 11 -8.16 2.96 19.15
CA ASP A 11 -8.36 4.35 19.61
C ASP A 11 -7.15 4.86 20.41
N ALA A 12 -6.49 4.00 21.18
CA ALA A 12 -5.32 4.34 21.98
C ALA A 12 -4.05 4.58 21.13
N LEU A 13 -4.06 4.17 19.88
CA LEU A 13 -2.90 4.26 18.97
C LEU A 13 -2.97 5.46 18.02
N VAL A 14 -4.03 6.26 18.09
CA VAL A 14 -4.20 7.43 17.24
C VAL A 14 -3.04 8.41 17.42
N GLY A 15 -2.48 8.86 16.29
CA GLY A 15 -1.33 9.75 16.23
C GLY A 15 0.02 9.04 16.33
N ARG A 16 0.03 7.71 16.46
CA ARG A 16 1.27 6.93 16.62
C ARG A 16 1.65 6.21 15.34
N PRO A 17 2.95 6.10 15.03
CA PRO A 17 3.43 5.15 14.05
C PRO A 17 3.05 3.74 14.48
N LEU A 18 2.41 2.99 13.58
CA LEU A 18 2.09 1.59 13.83
C LEU A 18 3.28 0.66 13.53
N GLY A 19 4.14 1.08 12.60
CA GLY A 19 5.34 0.35 12.24
C GLY A 19 5.70 0.42 10.76
N THR A 20 6.62 -0.45 10.38
CA THR A 20 7.16 -0.58 9.02
C THR A 20 7.07 -2.04 8.59
N SER A 21 6.62 -2.29 7.37
CA SER A 21 6.53 -3.63 6.80
C SER A 21 7.90 -4.20 6.44
N ALA A 22 7.94 -5.50 6.17
CA ALA A 22 9.06 -6.10 5.45
C ALA A 22 9.14 -5.54 4.02
N TRP A 23 10.31 -5.69 3.40
CA TRP A 23 10.50 -5.38 1.99
C TRP A 23 9.72 -6.38 1.11
N LEU A 24 9.11 -5.87 0.04
CA LEU A 24 8.43 -6.65 -0.98
C LEU A 24 9.02 -6.28 -2.34
N THR A 25 9.44 -7.29 -3.10
CA THR A 25 9.93 -7.08 -4.47
C THR A 25 8.74 -6.99 -5.42
N VAL A 26 8.66 -5.90 -6.18
CA VAL A 26 7.66 -5.71 -7.22
C VAL A 26 8.18 -6.33 -8.51
N THR A 27 7.70 -7.51 -8.85
CA THR A 27 8.16 -8.28 -10.00
C THR A 27 7.37 -7.94 -11.27
N GLN A 28 7.97 -8.22 -12.43
CA GLN A 28 7.26 -8.11 -13.71
C GLN A 28 6.00 -8.99 -13.72
N GLU A 29 6.05 -10.17 -13.12
CA GLU A 29 4.88 -11.06 -13.02
C GLU A 29 3.72 -10.40 -12.28
N MET A 30 3.99 -9.71 -11.18
CA MET A 30 2.95 -8.97 -10.43
C MET A 30 2.34 -7.88 -11.31
N ILE A 31 3.17 -7.14 -12.04
CA ILE A 31 2.73 -6.07 -12.94
C ILE A 31 1.86 -6.64 -14.05
N ASP A 32 2.28 -7.73 -14.69
CA ASP A 32 1.54 -8.40 -15.75
C ASP A 32 0.17 -8.91 -15.25
N ARG A 33 0.12 -9.49 -14.06
CA ARG A 33 -1.13 -9.95 -13.44
C ARG A 33 -2.08 -8.81 -13.13
N PHE A 34 -1.55 -7.68 -12.67
CA PHE A 34 -2.36 -6.49 -12.44
C PHE A 34 -2.91 -5.92 -13.75
N ALA A 35 -2.10 -5.87 -14.80
CA ALA A 35 -2.52 -5.48 -16.13
C ALA A 35 -3.66 -6.38 -16.66
N ASP A 36 -3.53 -7.69 -16.48
CA ASP A 36 -4.55 -8.66 -16.89
C ASP A 36 -5.84 -8.48 -16.09
N ALA A 37 -5.74 -8.25 -14.78
CA ALA A 37 -6.90 -8.08 -13.92
C ALA A 37 -7.69 -6.80 -14.21
N THR A 38 -7.02 -5.74 -14.64
CA THR A 38 -7.63 -4.40 -14.82
C THR A 38 -7.85 -4.00 -16.27
N GLY A 39 -7.19 -4.68 -17.20
CA GLY A 39 -7.18 -4.30 -18.62
C GLY A 39 -6.23 -3.17 -18.99
N ASP A 40 -5.42 -2.68 -18.04
CA ASP A 40 -4.41 -1.65 -18.31
C ASP A 40 -3.11 -2.28 -18.78
N HIS A 41 -3.00 -2.48 -20.09
CA HIS A 41 -1.84 -3.08 -20.77
C HIS A 41 -0.97 -2.04 -21.46
N GLN A 42 -0.86 -0.83 -20.91
CA GLN A 42 0.03 0.17 -21.47
C GLN A 42 1.47 -0.38 -21.52
N TRP A 43 2.16 -0.12 -22.64
CA TRP A 43 3.47 -0.72 -22.90
C TRP A 43 4.52 -0.42 -21.81
N ILE A 44 4.40 0.73 -21.13
CA ILE A 44 5.35 1.10 -20.05
C ILE A 44 5.34 0.10 -18.90
N HIS A 45 4.28 -0.70 -18.77
CA HIS A 45 4.13 -1.70 -17.72
C HIS A 45 4.45 -3.13 -18.20
N VAL A 46 4.09 -3.46 -19.45
CA VAL A 46 4.04 -4.86 -19.89
C VAL A 46 4.98 -5.21 -21.04
N ASP A 47 5.76 -4.27 -21.55
CA ASP A 47 6.69 -4.51 -22.66
C ASP A 47 8.15 -4.23 -22.25
N PRO A 48 8.84 -5.22 -21.63
CA PRO A 48 10.23 -5.05 -21.20
C PRO A 48 11.20 -4.71 -22.33
N ALA A 49 11.00 -5.27 -23.52
CA ALA A 49 11.87 -5.01 -24.66
C ALA A 49 11.78 -3.55 -25.13
N ARG A 50 10.57 -3.01 -25.20
CA ARG A 50 10.36 -1.60 -25.54
C ARG A 50 10.84 -0.70 -24.40
N ALA A 51 10.58 -1.05 -23.15
CA ALA A 51 11.05 -0.30 -22.00
C ALA A 51 12.58 -0.19 -21.97
N ALA A 52 13.29 -1.25 -22.34
CA ALA A 52 14.75 -1.24 -22.42
C ALA A 52 15.29 -0.16 -23.36
N ARG A 53 14.53 0.19 -24.40
CA ARG A 53 14.92 1.20 -25.40
C ARG A 53 14.39 2.60 -25.10
N GLU A 54 13.17 2.69 -24.54
CA GLU A 54 12.41 3.95 -24.52
C GLU A 54 12.11 4.48 -23.12
N MET A 55 12.23 3.64 -22.05
CA MET A 55 11.99 4.10 -20.70
C MET A 55 13.26 4.64 -20.03
N PRO A 56 13.17 5.71 -19.25
CA PRO A 56 14.25 6.12 -18.35
C PRO A 56 14.62 4.94 -17.42
N GLY A 57 15.93 4.62 -17.38
CA GLY A 57 16.40 3.46 -16.60
C GLY A 57 16.22 2.10 -17.27
N GLY A 58 15.60 2.05 -18.47
CA GLY A 58 15.51 0.84 -19.29
C GLY A 58 14.62 -0.27 -18.74
N LYS A 59 13.73 0.03 -17.82
CA LYS A 59 12.84 -0.95 -17.18
C LYS A 59 11.40 -0.52 -17.27
N THR A 60 10.49 -1.50 -17.25
CA THR A 60 9.07 -1.23 -17.02
C THR A 60 8.84 -0.67 -15.62
N ILE A 61 7.72 -0.03 -15.44
CA ILE A 61 7.29 0.48 -14.15
C ILE A 61 5.95 -0.14 -13.74
N ALA A 62 5.77 -0.29 -12.43
CA ALA A 62 4.49 -0.71 -11.88
C ALA A 62 3.42 0.36 -12.12
N HIS A 63 2.18 -0.08 -12.30
CA HIS A 63 1.04 0.82 -12.24
C HIS A 63 1.02 1.51 -10.87
N GLY A 64 0.75 2.79 -10.82
CA GLY A 64 0.55 3.46 -9.54
C GLY A 64 -0.55 2.79 -8.71
N PHE A 65 -1.63 2.37 -9.36
CA PHE A 65 -2.72 1.65 -8.69
C PHE A 65 -2.32 0.26 -8.20
N LEU A 66 -1.32 -0.41 -8.77
CA LEU A 66 -0.76 -1.62 -8.18
C LEU A 66 -0.08 -1.29 -6.85
N THR A 67 0.75 -0.27 -6.80
CA THR A 67 1.41 0.16 -5.57
C THR A 67 0.38 0.51 -4.48
N LEU A 68 -0.66 1.25 -4.82
CA LEU A 68 -1.77 1.53 -3.90
C LEU A 68 -2.45 0.25 -3.41
N SER A 69 -2.68 -0.70 -4.30
CA SER A 69 -3.34 -1.97 -3.99
C SER A 69 -2.50 -2.89 -3.10
N LEU A 70 -1.19 -2.66 -2.99
CA LEU A 70 -0.30 -3.41 -2.11
C LEU A 70 -0.40 -2.96 -0.64
N LEU A 71 -0.99 -1.80 -0.34
CA LEU A 71 -1.07 -1.30 1.03
C LEU A 71 -1.68 -2.30 2.02
N PRO A 72 -2.82 -2.97 1.72
CA PRO A 72 -3.37 -3.95 2.64
C PRO A 72 -2.44 -5.14 2.89
N ARG A 73 -1.74 -5.62 1.87
CA ARG A 73 -0.77 -6.72 2.03
C ARG A 73 0.40 -6.31 2.93
N LEU A 74 0.96 -5.14 2.69
CA LEU A 74 2.09 -4.64 3.47
C LEU A 74 1.69 -4.32 4.91
N ALA A 75 0.46 -3.84 5.13
CA ALA A 75 -0.04 -3.55 6.47
C ALA A 75 -0.18 -4.81 7.34
N GLN A 76 -0.32 -6.00 6.75
CA GLN A 76 -0.38 -7.27 7.49
C GLN A 76 0.91 -7.55 8.26
N ASP A 77 2.04 -7.01 7.82
CA ASP A 77 3.31 -7.14 8.53
C ASP A 77 3.44 -6.16 9.70
N ILE A 78 2.56 -5.15 9.76
CA ILE A 78 2.68 -4.01 10.67
C ILE A 78 1.77 -4.15 11.88
N TYR A 79 0.47 -4.42 11.65
CA TYR A 79 -0.47 -4.51 12.75
C TYR A 79 -1.51 -5.60 12.56
N ARG A 80 -2.07 -6.04 13.68
CA ARG A 80 -3.11 -7.06 13.72
C ARG A 80 -4.14 -6.71 14.79
N ILE A 81 -5.41 -6.86 14.42
CA ILE A 81 -6.55 -6.81 15.34
C ILE A 81 -7.08 -8.25 15.45
N ARG A 82 -6.96 -8.87 16.62
CA ARG A 82 -7.21 -10.31 16.79
C ARG A 82 -8.67 -10.69 16.54
N SER A 83 -9.61 -9.91 17.06
CA SER A 83 -11.04 -10.18 16.88
C SER A 83 -11.60 -9.74 15.53
N ARG A 84 -10.77 -9.15 14.65
CA ARG A 84 -11.26 -8.66 13.35
C ARG A 84 -11.88 -9.79 12.52
N THR A 85 -13.15 -9.63 12.18
CA THR A 85 -13.88 -10.55 11.30
C THR A 85 -13.75 -10.17 9.84
N ARG A 86 -13.73 -8.87 9.54
CA ARG A 86 -13.54 -8.36 8.18
C ARG A 86 -13.00 -6.92 8.21
N GLY A 87 -12.38 -6.54 7.10
CA GLY A 87 -11.97 -5.17 6.80
C GLY A 87 -12.41 -4.81 5.39
N ILE A 88 -12.85 -3.57 5.20
CA ILE A 88 -13.34 -3.07 3.91
C ILE A 88 -12.59 -1.78 3.59
N ASN A 89 -12.07 -1.68 2.36
CA ASN A 89 -11.54 -0.42 1.87
C ASN A 89 -12.71 0.54 1.65
N TYR A 90 -12.70 1.65 2.38
CA TYR A 90 -13.77 2.65 2.30
C TYR A 90 -13.44 3.77 1.32
N GLY A 91 -12.20 4.25 1.35
CA GLY A 91 -11.79 5.34 0.47
C GLY A 91 -10.42 5.87 0.80
N SER A 92 -10.11 6.98 0.16
CA SER A 92 -8.86 7.72 0.37
C SER A 92 -9.15 9.21 0.35
N ASN A 93 -8.56 9.96 1.27
CA ASN A 93 -8.64 11.41 1.26
C ASN A 93 -7.60 12.04 0.33
N LYS A 94 -6.45 11.37 0.18
CA LYS A 94 -5.34 11.83 -0.64
C LYS A 94 -4.54 10.64 -1.13
N VAL A 95 -4.15 10.67 -2.40
CA VAL A 95 -3.21 9.73 -3.00
C VAL A 95 -2.29 10.49 -3.95
N ARG A 96 -0.98 10.31 -3.81
CA ARG A 96 0.02 10.85 -4.73
C ARG A 96 1.08 9.80 -5.02
N PHE A 97 1.33 9.55 -6.28
CA PHE A 97 2.40 8.69 -6.78
C PHE A 97 3.61 9.58 -7.05
N THR A 98 4.56 9.56 -6.14
CA THR A 98 5.64 10.56 -6.12
C THR A 98 6.93 10.11 -6.79
N HIS A 99 7.06 8.81 -7.05
CA HIS A 99 8.20 8.23 -7.78
C HIS A 99 7.78 6.92 -8.44
N PRO A 100 8.19 6.64 -9.71
CA PRO A 100 7.92 5.37 -10.36
C PRO A 100 8.58 4.20 -9.60
N VAL A 101 7.90 3.08 -9.58
CA VAL A 101 8.42 1.80 -9.08
C VAL A 101 8.83 0.97 -10.28
N GLN A 102 10.13 0.84 -10.55
CA GLN A 102 10.64 -0.02 -11.61
C GLN A 102 10.42 -1.49 -11.25
N GLU A 103 10.21 -2.34 -12.26
CA GLU A 103 10.18 -3.78 -12.02
C GLU A 103 11.47 -4.24 -11.33
N GLY A 104 11.34 -5.16 -10.38
CA GLY A 104 12.45 -5.64 -9.57
C GLY A 104 12.80 -4.76 -8.36
N ALA A 105 12.23 -3.56 -8.25
CA ALA A 105 12.44 -2.72 -7.07
C ALA A 105 11.79 -3.32 -5.82
N ARG A 106 12.39 -3.05 -4.67
CA ARG A 106 11.82 -3.42 -3.37
C ARG A 106 11.17 -2.24 -2.72
N VAL A 107 9.97 -2.45 -2.18
CA VAL A 107 9.17 -1.44 -1.49
C VAL A 107 8.78 -1.91 -0.10
N ARG A 108 8.55 -0.96 0.81
CA ARG A 108 7.99 -1.21 2.13
C ARG A 108 7.11 -0.07 2.58
N LEU A 109 6.17 -0.38 3.46
CA LEU A 109 5.18 0.55 3.98
C LEU A 109 5.60 1.06 5.36
N HIS A 110 5.53 2.37 5.53
CA HIS A 110 5.50 3.05 6.84
C HIS A 110 4.07 3.50 7.11
N LEU A 111 3.52 3.10 8.24
CA LEU A 111 2.10 3.31 8.55
C LEU A 111 1.92 4.04 9.87
N THR A 112 1.11 5.09 9.85
CA THR A 112 0.69 5.85 11.05
C THR A 112 -0.82 5.87 11.12
N LEU A 113 -1.38 5.64 12.31
CA LEU A 113 -2.82 5.78 12.54
C LEU A 113 -3.16 7.25 12.78
N VAL A 114 -3.95 7.84 11.90
CA VAL A 114 -4.35 9.25 11.96
C VAL A 114 -5.62 9.44 12.77
N ALA A 115 -6.61 8.58 12.57
CA ALA A 115 -7.89 8.65 13.24
C ALA A 115 -8.53 7.27 13.41
N SER A 116 -9.31 7.12 14.46
CA SER A 116 -10.16 5.97 14.72
C SER A 116 -11.52 6.48 15.17
N GLU A 117 -12.56 6.19 14.40
CA GLU A 117 -13.91 6.68 14.64
C GLU A 117 -14.87 5.52 14.79
N LYS A 118 -15.74 5.60 15.79
CA LYS A 118 -16.75 4.57 16.04
C LYS A 118 -17.75 4.49 14.89
N VAL A 119 -17.97 3.30 14.39
CA VAL A 119 -19.09 2.96 13.50
C VAL A 119 -19.84 1.78 14.09
N GLU A 120 -21.04 1.49 13.60
CA GLU A 120 -21.80 0.33 14.06
C GLU A 120 -21.02 -0.96 13.81
N GLY A 121 -20.73 -1.69 14.89
CA GLY A 121 -20.00 -2.96 14.83
C GLY A 121 -18.49 -2.87 14.66
N GLY A 122 -17.89 -1.67 14.69
CA GLY A 122 -16.46 -1.55 14.51
C GLY A 122 -15.89 -0.15 14.56
N ARG A 123 -14.86 0.07 13.75
CA ARG A 123 -14.15 1.37 13.64
C ARG A 123 -13.89 1.73 12.19
N ARG A 124 -13.91 3.02 11.90
CA ARG A 124 -13.38 3.61 10.69
C ARG A 124 -11.98 4.12 10.99
N LEU A 125 -10.98 3.46 10.40
CA LEU A 125 -9.59 3.78 10.61
C LEU A 125 -9.06 4.62 9.44
N THR A 126 -8.47 5.76 9.74
CA THR A 126 -7.74 6.58 8.77
C THR A 126 -6.25 6.42 9.02
N THR A 127 -5.50 6.01 8.01
CA THR A 127 -4.06 5.79 8.11
C THR A 127 -3.29 6.64 7.12
N ALA A 128 -2.16 7.18 7.55
CA ALA A 128 -1.18 7.80 6.67
C ALA A 128 -0.15 6.74 6.27
N SER A 129 0.00 6.56 4.96
CA SER A 129 0.87 5.57 4.35
C SER A 129 1.97 6.24 3.54
N THR A 130 3.21 5.82 3.74
CA THR A 130 4.35 6.17 2.90
C THR A 130 4.99 4.88 2.42
N VAL A 131 5.05 4.68 1.11
CA VAL A 131 5.71 3.52 0.50
C VAL A 131 7.10 3.94 0.06
N GLU A 132 8.10 3.41 0.76
CA GLU A 132 9.52 3.61 0.50
C GLU A 132 10.01 2.66 -0.59
N ILE A 133 10.88 3.16 -1.47
CA ILE A 133 11.61 2.36 -2.46
C ILE A 133 13.05 2.22 -1.97
N GLU A 134 13.56 1.01 -1.91
CA GLU A 134 14.96 0.77 -1.51
C GLU A 134 15.93 1.51 -2.45
N GLY A 135 16.82 2.29 -1.84
CA GLY A 135 17.83 3.06 -2.57
C GLY A 135 17.36 4.40 -3.13
N GLU A 136 16.09 4.76 -2.95
CA GLU A 136 15.53 6.03 -3.42
C GLU A 136 15.19 6.96 -2.26
N ALA A 137 15.50 8.26 -2.43
CA ALA A 137 15.17 9.28 -1.43
C ALA A 137 13.68 9.63 -1.46
N ARG A 138 13.06 9.62 -2.65
CA ARG A 138 11.64 9.95 -2.82
C ARG A 138 10.79 8.69 -2.69
N PRO A 139 9.69 8.73 -1.92
CA PRO A 139 8.78 7.60 -1.81
C PRO A 139 8.01 7.34 -3.11
N ALA A 140 7.58 6.10 -3.31
CA ALA A 140 6.73 5.71 -4.42
C ALA A 140 5.33 6.29 -4.30
N LEU A 141 4.81 6.31 -3.08
CA LEU A 141 3.43 6.64 -2.77
C LEU A 141 3.35 7.32 -1.42
N VAL A 142 2.54 8.37 -1.37
CA VAL A 142 2.06 8.98 -0.13
C VAL A 142 0.54 9.02 -0.20
N ALA A 143 -0.14 8.43 0.78
CA ALA A 143 -1.59 8.33 0.79
C ALA A 143 -2.15 8.46 2.20
N GLU A 144 -3.40 8.93 2.28
CA GLU A 144 -4.22 8.83 3.46
C GLU A 144 -5.44 7.99 3.10
N THR A 145 -5.51 6.77 3.63
CA THR A 145 -6.53 5.80 3.28
C THR A 145 -7.45 5.51 4.46
N ILE A 146 -8.66 5.10 4.15
CA ILE A 146 -9.72 4.84 5.13
C ILE A 146 -10.21 3.41 4.96
N ALA A 147 -10.24 2.67 6.06
CA ALA A 147 -10.79 1.33 6.11
C ALA A 147 -11.85 1.21 7.20
N LEU A 148 -12.86 0.40 6.95
CA LEU A 148 -13.79 -0.04 7.96
C LEU A 148 -13.34 -1.39 8.51
N VAL A 149 -13.22 -1.53 9.80
CA VAL A 149 -12.83 -2.77 10.46
C VAL A 149 -13.91 -3.19 11.46
N PHE A 150 -14.29 -4.46 11.41
CA PHE A 150 -15.38 -5.03 12.21
C PHE A 150 -14.87 -6.23 12.99
N GLY A 151 -15.46 -6.42 14.17
CA GLY A 151 -15.13 -7.51 15.09
C GLY A 151 -15.43 -7.24 16.56
#